data_40fa96b11091f50aa5fe0ef831dfba41
#
_entry.id   40fa96b11091f50aa5fe0ef831dfba41
#
_cell.length_a   1.000
_cell.length_b   1.000
_cell.length_c   1.000
_cell.angle_alpha   90.00
_cell.angle_beta   90.00
_cell.angle_gamma   90.00
#
_symmetry.space_group_name_H-M   'P 1'
#
loop_
_entity.id
_entity.type
_entity.pdbx_description
1 polymer ?
#
loop_
_entity_poly.entity_id
_entity_poly.type
_entity_poly.pdbx_seq_one_letter_code
_entity_poly.pdbx_strand_id
1 'polypeptide(L)'
;MLKELSKYVVIGIVAGLVAYVFTSKESVSINISDNNQREVITVKNSYNEIYASVKDSVVTINTDRGRGSGVIITDQGHIVTNEHVINGAKKIRIITSDNISYPASIVGVDRITDIALLKSNYIGRALTFSDSSKVKIGDIVLAIGNPFGVGQTLTQGIISRTNSGHITANPLDEFLQSDAAINPGNSGGAMVNLSGNLVGINTMNLSIGGGSDGIGLAVPSNLVRKITEQIIKYGRAVRGYVGLSAFDTPDGVLITNVVDGGPAYSSGLKNNDVIVSINNREINNIRQVVKIVASLEVEEEISITFRRNGELVKSTIKVAAMPKAHKTIKR
;
A
#
# COMPACT_ATOMS: atom_id res chain seq x y z
N MET A 1 -2.97 -16.89 64.99
CA MET A 1 -4.37 -16.65 64.59
C MET A 1 -4.54 -15.41 63.71
N LEU A 2 -4.06 -14.23 64.10
CA LEU A 2 -4.18 -13.01 63.29
C LEU A 2 -3.46 -13.06 61.89
N LYS A 3 -2.30 -13.71 61.78
CA LYS A 3 -1.56 -13.85 60.52
C LYS A 3 -2.25 -14.77 59.50
N GLU A 4 -2.98 -15.75 59.92
CA GLU A 4 -3.76 -16.63 59.03
C GLU A 4 -5.04 -15.92 58.54
N LEU A 5 -5.70 -15.15 59.42
CA LEU A 5 -6.89 -14.39 59.05
C LEU A 5 -6.59 -13.35 57.95
N SER A 6 -5.39 -12.72 58.00
CA SER A 6 -4.97 -11.75 56.97
C SER A 6 -4.82 -12.38 55.56
N LYS A 7 -4.39 -13.65 55.49
CA LYS A 7 -4.26 -14.36 54.18
C LYS A 7 -5.63 -14.60 53.54
N TYR A 8 -6.63 -14.99 54.32
CA TYR A 8 -7.98 -15.22 53.78
C TYR A 8 -8.69 -13.92 53.38
N VAL A 9 -8.42 -12.81 54.05
CA VAL A 9 -8.93 -11.49 53.67
C VAL A 9 -8.29 -11.03 52.35
N VAL A 10 -6.98 -11.21 52.18
CA VAL A 10 -6.30 -10.88 50.92
C VAL A 10 -6.80 -11.76 49.76
N ILE A 11 -6.96 -13.07 49.97
CA ILE A 11 -7.52 -13.99 48.98
C ILE A 11 -8.95 -13.60 48.59
N GLY A 12 -9.78 -13.23 49.56
CA GLY A 12 -11.15 -12.78 49.30
C GLY A 12 -11.22 -11.48 48.50
N ILE A 13 -10.33 -10.52 48.78
CA ILE A 13 -10.24 -9.26 48.03
C ILE A 13 -9.79 -9.53 46.57
N VAL A 14 -8.77 -10.39 46.36
CA VAL A 14 -8.30 -10.76 45.04
C VAL A 14 -9.37 -11.52 44.26
N ALA A 15 -10.09 -12.46 44.88
CA ALA A 15 -11.18 -13.18 44.21
C ALA A 15 -12.36 -12.25 43.90
N GLY A 16 -12.69 -11.30 44.74
CA GLY A 16 -13.70 -10.28 44.51
C GLY A 16 -13.33 -9.34 43.35
N LEU A 17 -12.07 -8.92 43.29
CA LEU A 17 -11.52 -8.13 42.16
C LEU A 17 -11.56 -8.89 40.86
N VAL A 18 -11.16 -10.17 40.84
CA VAL A 18 -11.23 -11.03 39.65
C VAL A 18 -12.67 -11.21 39.18
N ALA A 19 -13.62 -11.47 40.09
CA ALA A 19 -15.05 -11.58 39.79
C ALA A 19 -15.62 -10.26 39.21
N TYR A 20 -15.20 -9.12 39.75
CA TYR A 20 -15.59 -7.79 39.25
C TYR A 20 -15.06 -7.52 37.82
N VAL A 21 -13.83 -7.93 37.54
CA VAL A 21 -13.23 -7.83 36.18
C VAL A 21 -14.00 -8.65 35.15
N PHE A 22 -14.53 -9.83 35.54
CA PHE A 22 -15.35 -10.65 34.63
C PHE A 22 -16.78 -10.16 34.46
N THR A 23 -17.28 -9.28 35.32
CA THR A 23 -18.66 -8.77 35.26
C THR A 23 -18.78 -7.33 34.75
N SER A 24 -17.70 -6.54 34.81
CA SER A 24 -17.67 -5.18 34.30
C SER A 24 -17.07 -5.18 32.85
N LYS A 25 -17.77 -4.58 31.90
CA LYS A 25 -17.26 -4.31 30.54
C LYS A 25 -16.17 -3.22 30.49
N GLU A 26 -15.68 -2.78 31.66
CA GLU A 26 -14.61 -1.80 31.74
C GLU A 26 -13.25 -2.48 31.84
N SER A 27 -12.33 -2.05 30.99
CA SER A 27 -10.94 -2.51 30.99
C SER A 27 -10.25 -2.13 32.28
N VAL A 28 -9.86 -3.12 33.11
CA VAL A 28 -9.07 -2.89 34.31
C VAL A 28 -7.60 -2.82 33.94
N SER A 29 -7.00 -1.65 34.09
CA SER A 29 -5.55 -1.46 33.99
C SER A 29 -4.92 -1.82 35.36
N ILE A 30 -4.14 -2.89 35.42
CA ILE A 30 -3.31 -3.21 36.58
C ILE A 30 -1.99 -2.43 36.38
N ASN A 31 -1.82 -1.34 37.12
CA ASN A 31 -0.56 -0.62 37.23
C ASN A 31 0.38 -1.38 38.17
N ILE A 32 1.32 -2.14 37.63
CA ILE A 32 2.48 -2.61 38.38
C ILE A 32 3.56 -1.54 38.21
N SER A 33 3.72 -0.69 39.20
CA SER A 33 4.79 0.31 39.25
C SER A 33 6.12 -0.40 39.51
N ASP A 34 6.82 -0.78 38.46
CA ASP A 34 8.22 -1.06 38.50
C ASP A 34 8.96 0.04 37.72
N ASN A 35 10.08 0.53 38.26
CA ASN A 35 10.81 1.75 37.86
C ASN A 35 11.46 1.70 36.46
N ASN A 36 10.98 0.86 35.55
CA ASN A 36 11.29 0.87 34.14
C ASN A 36 10.03 1.25 33.36
N GLN A 37 10.04 2.39 32.70
CA GLN A 37 8.97 2.86 31.82
C GLN A 37 8.71 1.83 30.71
N ARG A 38 7.84 0.88 30.96
CA ARG A 38 7.19 0.07 29.92
C ARG A 38 5.89 0.78 29.58
N GLU A 39 5.80 1.37 28.41
CA GLU A 39 4.52 1.78 27.85
C GLU A 39 3.63 0.55 27.75
N VAL A 40 2.57 0.51 28.55
CA VAL A 40 1.51 -0.49 28.42
C VAL A 40 0.73 -0.12 27.16
N ILE A 41 0.97 -0.83 26.06
CA ILE A 41 0.13 -0.71 24.87
C ILE A 41 -1.24 -1.31 25.25
N THR A 42 -2.19 -0.45 25.56
CA THR A 42 -3.59 -0.85 25.72
C THR A 42 -4.16 -1.09 24.33
N VAL A 43 -4.31 -2.34 23.92
CA VAL A 43 -5.08 -2.69 22.71
C VAL A 43 -6.54 -2.35 23.00
N LYS A 44 -6.98 -1.20 22.56
CA LYS A 44 -8.27 -0.59 22.90
C LYS A 44 -9.46 -1.32 22.28
N ASN A 45 -9.22 -2.13 21.21
CA ASN A 45 -10.25 -2.89 20.51
C ASN A 45 -9.79 -4.33 20.30
N SER A 46 -10.65 -5.29 20.50
CA SER A 46 -10.41 -6.67 20.09
C SER A 46 -10.39 -6.77 18.55
N TYR A 47 -9.69 -7.74 17.99
CA TYR A 47 -9.69 -7.97 16.53
C TYR A 47 -11.11 -8.18 15.98
N ASN A 48 -12.01 -8.73 16.80
CA ASN A 48 -13.41 -8.88 16.44
C ASN A 48 -14.12 -7.53 16.26
N GLU A 49 -13.87 -6.56 17.15
CA GLU A 49 -14.43 -5.21 17.04
C GLU A 49 -13.86 -4.46 15.82
N ILE A 50 -12.55 -4.60 15.58
CA ILE A 50 -11.92 -4.02 14.39
C ILE A 50 -12.55 -4.61 13.13
N TYR A 51 -12.67 -5.96 13.04
CA TYR A 51 -13.31 -6.62 11.92
C TYR A 51 -14.76 -6.13 11.71
N ALA A 52 -15.56 -6.09 12.78
CA ALA A 52 -16.93 -5.61 12.71
C ALA A 52 -17.03 -4.16 12.19
N SER A 53 -16.04 -3.31 12.49
CA SER A 53 -16.01 -1.91 12.06
C SER A 53 -15.63 -1.74 10.58
N VAL A 54 -14.91 -2.70 9.97
CA VAL A 54 -14.34 -2.54 8.61
C VAL A 54 -14.93 -3.53 7.59
N LYS A 55 -15.58 -4.61 8.02
CA LYS A 55 -16.08 -5.68 7.13
C LYS A 55 -16.97 -5.16 6.00
N ASP A 56 -17.82 -4.18 6.26
CA ASP A 56 -18.75 -3.61 5.29
C ASP A 56 -18.09 -2.67 4.28
N SER A 57 -16.81 -2.33 4.53
CA SER A 57 -15.97 -1.55 3.62
C SER A 57 -15.17 -2.44 2.66
N VAL A 58 -15.15 -3.77 2.89
CA VAL A 58 -14.45 -4.74 2.05
C VAL A 58 -15.47 -5.54 1.27
N VAL A 59 -15.33 -5.57 -0.05
CA VAL A 59 -16.25 -6.28 -0.96
C VAL A 59 -15.51 -7.38 -1.72
N THR A 60 -16.24 -8.37 -2.18
CA THR A 60 -15.72 -9.32 -3.15
C THR A 60 -15.82 -8.75 -4.55
N ILE A 61 -14.76 -8.82 -5.33
CA ILE A 61 -14.77 -8.54 -6.77
C ILE A 61 -15.00 -9.87 -7.49
N ASN A 62 -16.09 -9.95 -8.23
CA ASN A 62 -16.43 -11.11 -9.04
C ASN A 62 -16.39 -10.72 -10.53
N THR A 63 -15.61 -11.44 -11.31
CA THR A 63 -15.46 -11.22 -12.75
C THR A 63 -15.77 -12.50 -13.54
N ASP A 64 -15.90 -12.38 -14.85
CA ASP A 64 -15.99 -13.52 -15.76
C ASP A 64 -14.67 -14.31 -15.90
N ARG A 65 -13.60 -13.88 -15.20
CA ARG A 65 -12.26 -14.51 -15.24
C ARG A 65 -11.76 -15.02 -13.89
N GLY A 66 -12.33 -14.56 -12.79
CA GLY A 66 -11.89 -14.94 -11.46
C GLY A 66 -12.49 -14.04 -10.38
N ARG A 67 -11.96 -14.18 -9.19
CA ARG A 67 -12.41 -13.45 -8.00
C ARG A 67 -11.23 -12.81 -7.27
N GLY A 68 -11.52 -11.73 -6.57
CA GLY A 68 -10.62 -11.06 -5.65
C GLY A 68 -11.43 -10.24 -4.65
N SER A 69 -10.78 -9.30 -4.02
CA SER A 69 -11.38 -8.38 -3.06
C SER A 69 -11.26 -6.94 -3.54
N GLY A 70 -12.00 -6.05 -2.91
CA GLY A 70 -11.93 -4.61 -3.12
C GLY A 70 -12.24 -3.86 -1.85
N VAL A 71 -11.81 -2.61 -1.77
CA VAL A 71 -12.00 -1.74 -0.61
C VAL A 71 -12.74 -0.48 -1.04
N ILE A 72 -13.85 -0.15 -0.38
CA ILE A 72 -14.58 1.09 -0.58
C ILE A 72 -13.75 2.23 0.02
N ILE A 73 -13.43 3.24 -0.80
CA ILE A 73 -12.55 4.34 -0.41
C ILE A 73 -13.24 5.71 -0.43
N THR A 74 -14.47 5.79 -0.93
CA THR A 74 -15.29 7.02 -0.88
C THR A 74 -16.75 6.67 -0.64
N ASP A 75 -17.49 7.60 -0.08
CA ASP A 75 -18.95 7.59 0.08
C ASP A 75 -19.72 7.71 -1.26
N GLN A 76 -19.00 7.91 -2.34
CA GLN A 76 -19.56 7.97 -3.70
C GLN A 76 -19.52 6.60 -4.41
N GLY A 77 -19.08 5.53 -3.75
CA GLY A 77 -19.00 4.17 -4.31
C GLY A 77 -17.77 3.90 -5.18
N HIS A 78 -16.65 4.60 -4.93
CA HIS A 78 -15.36 4.24 -5.48
C HIS A 78 -14.76 3.07 -4.69
N ILE A 79 -14.27 2.08 -5.42
CA ILE A 79 -13.71 0.85 -4.85
C ILE A 79 -12.34 0.63 -5.47
N VAL A 80 -11.32 0.49 -4.63
CA VAL A 80 -9.97 0.13 -5.06
C VAL A 80 -9.81 -1.39 -5.03
N THR A 81 -9.13 -1.94 -6.01
CA THR A 81 -8.71 -3.35 -6.09
C THR A 81 -7.37 -3.44 -6.81
N ASN A 82 -6.83 -4.65 -7.02
CA ASN A 82 -5.68 -4.84 -7.87
C ASN A 82 -6.07 -4.88 -9.36
N GLU A 83 -5.16 -4.42 -10.23
CA GLU A 83 -5.36 -4.46 -11.68
C GLU A 83 -5.46 -5.89 -12.18
N HIS A 84 -4.60 -6.79 -11.69
CA HIS A 84 -4.61 -8.20 -12.09
C HIS A 84 -5.94 -8.91 -11.77
N VAL A 85 -6.70 -8.48 -10.75
CA VAL A 85 -8.01 -9.06 -10.39
C VAL A 85 -9.03 -8.81 -11.50
N ILE A 86 -8.93 -7.67 -12.19
CA ILE A 86 -9.90 -7.26 -13.20
C ILE A 86 -9.35 -7.30 -14.63
N ASN A 87 -8.09 -7.66 -14.81
CA ASN A 87 -7.41 -7.61 -16.12
C ASN A 87 -8.09 -8.50 -17.15
N GLY A 88 -8.53 -7.89 -18.25
CA GLY A 88 -9.24 -8.55 -19.35
C GLY A 88 -10.67 -8.99 -19.02
N ALA A 89 -11.21 -8.63 -17.86
CA ALA A 89 -12.61 -8.92 -17.50
C ALA A 89 -13.57 -8.10 -18.38
N LYS A 90 -14.63 -8.77 -18.86
CA LYS A 90 -15.73 -8.14 -19.59
C LYS A 90 -16.89 -7.76 -18.69
N LYS A 91 -17.05 -8.44 -17.57
CA LYS A 91 -18.09 -8.21 -16.57
C LYS A 91 -17.45 -8.14 -15.20
N ILE A 92 -17.76 -7.08 -14.45
CA ILE A 92 -17.28 -6.88 -13.09
C ILE A 92 -18.50 -6.61 -12.20
N ARG A 93 -18.59 -7.34 -11.12
CA ARG A 93 -19.58 -7.16 -10.07
C ARG A 93 -18.88 -7.11 -8.71
N ILE A 94 -19.41 -6.35 -7.81
CA ILE A 94 -19.05 -6.41 -6.40
C ILE A 94 -20.11 -7.22 -5.65
N ILE A 95 -19.69 -7.93 -4.62
CA ILE A 95 -20.58 -8.62 -3.68
C ILE A 95 -20.25 -8.10 -2.29
N THR A 96 -21.24 -7.58 -1.62
CA THR A 96 -21.15 -6.98 -0.29
C THR A 96 -21.14 -8.03 0.83
N SER A 97 -20.87 -7.63 2.07
CA SER A 97 -20.84 -8.51 3.24
C SER A 97 -22.17 -9.23 3.50
N ASP A 98 -23.30 -8.63 3.12
CA ASP A 98 -24.65 -9.19 3.17
C ASP A 98 -25.02 -10.01 1.91
N ASN A 99 -24.02 -10.31 1.07
CA ASN A 99 -24.13 -11.15 -0.14
C ASN A 99 -24.99 -10.55 -1.26
N ILE A 100 -25.17 -9.23 -1.30
CA ILE A 100 -25.88 -8.54 -2.38
C ILE A 100 -24.87 -8.19 -3.49
N SER A 101 -25.29 -8.41 -4.75
CA SER A 101 -24.41 -8.21 -5.92
C SER A 101 -24.79 -6.94 -6.69
N TYR A 102 -23.83 -6.07 -6.92
CA TYR A 102 -23.97 -4.83 -7.69
C TYR A 102 -23.04 -4.82 -8.90
N PRO A 103 -23.42 -4.20 -10.02
CA PRO A 103 -22.52 -3.98 -11.14
C PRO A 103 -21.44 -2.96 -10.77
N ALA A 104 -20.26 -3.12 -11.36
CA ALA A 104 -19.17 -2.13 -11.23
C ALA A 104 -18.54 -1.89 -12.60
N SER A 105 -18.03 -0.67 -12.79
CA SER A 105 -17.31 -0.24 -13.99
C SER A 105 -15.91 0.24 -13.63
N ILE A 106 -14.98 0.09 -14.56
CA ILE A 106 -13.61 0.58 -14.40
C ILE A 106 -13.58 2.09 -14.60
N VAL A 107 -13.08 2.84 -13.62
CA VAL A 107 -12.78 4.27 -13.72
C VAL A 107 -11.40 4.47 -14.36
N GLY A 108 -10.43 3.69 -13.90
CA GLY A 108 -9.08 3.68 -14.43
C GLY A 108 -8.22 2.62 -13.77
N VAL A 109 -7.05 2.39 -14.37
CA VAL A 109 -6.09 1.39 -13.90
C VAL A 109 -4.68 1.94 -13.93
N ASP A 110 -3.86 1.43 -13.03
CA ASP A 110 -2.41 1.59 -13.04
C ASP A 110 -1.71 0.25 -12.94
N ARG A 111 -1.24 -0.24 -14.07
CA ARG A 111 -0.56 -1.54 -14.18
C ARG A 111 0.79 -1.58 -13.49
N ILE A 112 1.42 -0.42 -13.31
CA ILE A 112 2.75 -0.33 -12.70
C ILE A 112 2.67 -0.62 -11.21
N THR A 113 1.65 -0.11 -10.52
CA THR A 113 1.44 -0.36 -9.08
C THR A 113 0.40 -1.44 -8.81
N ASP A 114 -0.12 -2.08 -9.85
CA ASP A 114 -1.18 -3.09 -9.74
C ASP A 114 -2.43 -2.57 -9.03
N ILE A 115 -2.82 -1.31 -9.28
CA ILE A 115 -4.02 -0.68 -8.71
C ILE A 115 -5.07 -0.45 -9.78
N ALA A 116 -6.32 -0.76 -9.47
CA ALA A 116 -7.50 -0.41 -10.27
C ALA A 116 -8.53 0.31 -9.39
N LEU A 117 -9.19 1.30 -9.99
CA LEU A 117 -10.31 2.00 -9.39
C LEU A 117 -11.58 1.64 -10.13
N LEU A 118 -12.56 1.15 -9.38
CA LEU A 118 -13.90 0.82 -9.84
C LEU A 118 -14.92 1.83 -9.31
N LYS A 119 -16.05 1.89 -10.00
CA LYS A 119 -17.25 2.64 -9.60
C LYS A 119 -18.43 1.70 -9.57
N SER A 120 -19.18 1.72 -8.48
CA SER A 120 -20.46 1.02 -8.31
C SER A 120 -21.55 1.97 -7.84
N ASN A 121 -22.82 1.58 -8.03
CA ASN A 121 -23.97 2.26 -7.45
C ASN A 121 -24.15 1.90 -5.95
N TYR A 122 -23.42 0.93 -5.45
CA TYR A 122 -23.40 0.61 -4.03
C TYR A 122 -22.65 1.69 -3.27
N ILE A 123 -23.30 2.28 -2.27
CA ILE A 123 -22.73 3.27 -1.37
C ILE A 123 -22.56 2.59 -0.02
N GLY A 124 -21.35 2.16 0.27
CA GLY A 124 -20.98 1.58 1.55
C GLY A 124 -20.06 2.51 2.34
N ARG A 125 -19.67 2.08 3.54
CA ARG A 125 -18.76 2.83 4.39
C ARG A 125 -17.35 2.84 3.81
N ALA A 126 -16.81 4.02 3.54
CA ALA A 126 -15.43 4.17 3.09
C ALA A 126 -14.44 3.92 4.24
N LEU A 127 -13.34 3.21 3.97
CA LEU A 127 -12.23 3.10 4.91
C LEU A 127 -11.40 4.38 4.96
N THR A 128 -11.04 4.78 6.17
CA THR A 128 -10.10 5.87 6.38
C THR A 128 -8.68 5.42 6.06
N PHE A 129 -7.94 6.20 5.27
CA PHE A 129 -6.54 5.93 4.97
C PHE A 129 -5.64 6.30 6.17
N SER A 130 -4.79 5.38 6.58
CA SER A 130 -3.66 5.66 7.47
C SER A 130 -2.52 6.31 6.70
N ASP A 131 -1.59 6.96 7.39
CA ASP A 131 -0.33 7.42 6.79
C ASP A 131 0.69 6.28 6.78
N SER A 132 0.86 5.62 5.63
CA SER A 132 1.77 4.49 5.49
C SER A 132 3.25 4.84 5.63
N SER A 133 3.64 6.12 5.60
CA SER A 133 5.02 6.54 5.85
C SER A 133 5.42 6.43 7.33
N LYS A 134 4.44 6.34 8.23
CA LYS A 134 4.64 6.17 9.68
C LYS A 134 4.66 4.72 10.13
N VAL A 135 4.37 3.78 9.23
CA VAL A 135 4.38 2.35 9.51
C VAL A 135 5.79 1.87 9.79
N LYS A 136 5.92 1.06 10.85
CA LYS A 136 7.20 0.52 11.32
C LYS A 136 7.19 -1.01 11.28
N ILE A 137 8.38 -1.59 11.17
CA ILE A 137 8.57 -3.04 11.35
C ILE A 137 8.13 -3.41 12.77
N GLY A 138 7.31 -4.46 12.89
CA GLY A 138 6.71 -4.91 14.14
C GLY A 138 5.29 -4.37 14.40
N ASP A 139 4.80 -3.38 13.62
CA ASP A 139 3.41 -2.94 13.73
C ASP A 139 2.45 -4.07 13.39
N ILE A 140 1.45 -4.29 14.25
CA ILE A 140 0.40 -5.30 14.02
C ILE A 140 -0.53 -4.82 12.91
N VAL A 141 -0.82 -5.72 11.98
CA VAL A 141 -1.77 -5.49 10.88
C VAL A 141 -2.74 -6.65 10.74
N LEU A 142 -3.91 -6.34 10.23
CA LEU A 142 -4.97 -7.30 9.92
C LEU A 142 -5.23 -7.25 8.42
N ALA A 143 -5.14 -8.41 7.75
CA ALA A 143 -5.48 -8.53 6.35
C ALA A 143 -6.90 -9.09 6.21
N ILE A 144 -7.74 -8.39 5.43
CA ILE A 144 -9.15 -8.71 5.24
C ILE A 144 -9.42 -8.85 3.74
N GLY A 145 -10.09 -9.93 3.38
CA GLY A 145 -10.49 -10.21 2.01
C GLY A 145 -11.48 -11.36 1.95
N ASN A 146 -11.77 -11.84 0.75
CA ASN A 146 -12.65 -13.00 0.54
C ASN A 146 -11.91 -14.07 -0.28
N PRO A 147 -11.00 -14.85 0.35
CA PRO A 147 -10.27 -15.89 -0.34
C PRO A 147 -11.24 -16.96 -0.84
N PHE A 148 -11.04 -17.40 -2.06
CA PHE A 148 -11.84 -18.44 -2.73
C PHE A 148 -13.34 -18.14 -2.85
N GLY A 149 -13.81 -16.96 -2.41
CA GLY A 149 -15.23 -16.60 -2.44
C GLY A 149 -16.11 -17.35 -1.45
N VAL A 150 -15.52 -17.91 -0.40
CA VAL A 150 -16.24 -18.67 0.66
C VAL A 150 -16.71 -17.84 1.83
N GLY A 151 -16.50 -16.52 1.76
CA GLY A 151 -16.80 -15.56 2.81
C GLY A 151 -15.58 -14.71 3.18
N GLN A 152 -15.85 -13.58 3.82
CA GLN A 152 -14.76 -12.71 4.28
C GLN A 152 -13.94 -13.41 5.37
N THR A 153 -12.63 -13.27 5.28
CA THR A 153 -11.68 -13.75 6.26
C THR A 153 -10.83 -12.60 6.81
N LEU A 154 -10.38 -12.79 8.03
CA LEU A 154 -9.42 -11.93 8.71
C LEU A 154 -8.19 -12.75 9.07
N THR A 155 -7.01 -12.29 8.67
CA THR A 155 -5.73 -12.83 9.13
C THR A 155 -4.93 -11.74 9.82
N GLN A 156 -4.13 -12.12 10.83
CA GLN A 156 -3.27 -11.22 11.57
C GLN A 156 -1.82 -11.49 11.27
N GLY A 157 -1.01 -10.46 11.28
CA GLY A 157 0.45 -10.51 11.22
C GLY A 157 1.06 -9.20 11.68
N ILE A 158 2.35 -9.06 11.44
CA ILE A 158 3.10 -7.83 11.67
C ILE A 158 3.67 -7.31 10.35
N ILE A 159 4.03 -6.04 10.31
CA ILE A 159 4.88 -5.51 9.25
C ILE A 159 6.29 -6.08 9.43
N SER A 160 6.71 -6.91 8.50
CA SER A 160 8.03 -7.55 8.50
C SER A 160 9.09 -6.69 7.81
N ARG A 161 8.65 -5.83 6.84
CA ARG A 161 9.52 -4.92 6.10
C ARG A 161 8.73 -3.76 5.52
N THR A 162 9.32 -2.57 5.54
CA THR A 162 8.85 -1.38 4.81
C THR A 162 9.73 -1.14 3.58
N ASN A 163 9.19 -0.51 2.54
CA ASN A 163 9.92 -0.20 1.29
C ASN A 163 10.58 -1.41 0.60
N SER A 164 9.83 -2.48 0.42
CA SER A 164 10.29 -3.70 -0.26
C SER A 164 10.45 -3.53 -1.79
N GLY A 165 11.08 -2.45 -2.24
CA GLY A 165 11.24 -2.09 -3.65
C GLY A 165 12.25 -2.91 -4.46
N HIS A 166 12.68 -4.07 -3.99
CA HIS A 166 13.60 -4.98 -4.73
C HIS A 166 12.98 -6.36 -4.99
N ILE A 167 11.68 -6.50 -4.77
CA ILE A 167 10.99 -7.78 -4.90
C ILE A 167 10.71 -8.10 -6.35
N THR A 168 10.42 -7.11 -7.17
CA THR A 168 10.24 -7.27 -8.62
C THR A 168 11.27 -6.47 -9.42
N ALA A 169 11.33 -6.68 -10.71
CA ALA A 169 12.17 -5.90 -11.62
C ALA A 169 11.69 -4.44 -11.79
N ASN A 170 10.47 -4.10 -11.35
CA ASN A 170 9.91 -2.77 -11.50
C ASN A 170 10.55 -1.79 -10.49
N PRO A 171 11.22 -0.72 -10.92
CA PRO A 171 11.85 0.26 -10.02
C PRO A 171 10.86 1.07 -9.19
N LEU A 172 9.57 1.09 -9.57
CA LEU A 172 8.52 1.84 -8.89
C LEU A 172 7.74 1.02 -7.87
N ASP A 173 8.10 -0.25 -7.69
CA ASP A 173 7.44 -1.07 -6.69
C ASP A 173 7.77 -0.57 -5.29
N GLU A 174 6.71 -0.33 -4.54
CA GLU A 174 6.75 -0.04 -3.12
C GLU A 174 5.75 -0.98 -2.44
N PHE A 175 6.24 -1.84 -1.56
CA PHE A 175 5.38 -2.75 -0.81
C PHE A 175 5.67 -2.66 0.68
N LEU A 176 4.61 -2.83 1.46
CA LEU A 176 4.68 -3.29 2.83
C LEU A 176 4.68 -4.81 2.81
N GLN A 177 5.65 -5.42 3.47
CA GLN A 177 5.69 -6.87 3.66
C GLN A 177 5.13 -7.21 5.03
N SER A 178 4.31 -8.26 5.09
CA SER A 178 3.73 -8.79 6.33
C SER A 178 3.73 -10.32 6.31
N ASP A 179 3.76 -10.93 7.48
CA ASP A 179 3.55 -12.36 7.67
C ASP A 179 2.07 -12.75 7.86
N ALA A 180 1.15 -11.77 7.83
CA ALA A 180 -0.27 -12.05 7.73
C ALA A 180 -0.54 -12.91 6.49
N ALA A 181 -1.32 -13.98 6.65
CA ALA A 181 -1.59 -14.91 5.57
C ALA A 181 -2.39 -14.24 4.43
N ILE A 182 -1.74 -14.04 3.30
CA ILE A 182 -2.34 -13.57 2.05
C ILE A 182 -2.47 -14.77 1.11
N ASN A 183 -3.69 -15.09 0.71
CA ASN A 183 -4.00 -16.20 -0.19
C ASN A 183 -4.78 -15.68 -1.41
N PRO A 184 -4.87 -16.46 -2.52
CA PRO A 184 -5.68 -16.11 -3.67
C PRO A 184 -7.12 -15.73 -3.26
N GLY A 185 -7.56 -14.54 -3.69
CA GLY A 185 -8.85 -13.95 -3.29
C GLY A 185 -8.74 -12.84 -2.24
N ASN A 186 -7.66 -12.77 -1.43
CA ASN A 186 -7.38 -11.61 -0.59
C ASN A 186 -6.81 -10.42 -1.40
N SER A 187 -6.29 -10.67 -2.61
CA SER A 187 -5.80 -9.62 -3.51
C SER A 187 -6.86 -8.56 -3.77
N GLY A 188 -6.49 -7.29 -3.62
CA GLY A 188 -7.39 -6.14 -3.67
C GLY A 188 -8.11 -5.84 -2.36
N GLY A 189 -8.00 -6.70 -1.35
CA GLY A 189 -8.55 -6.49 -0.01
C GLY A 189 -7.73 -5.55 0.86
N ALA A 190 -8.24 -5.27 2.05
CA ALA A 190 -7.65 -4.31 2.97
C ALA A 190 -6.55 -4.93 3.84
N MET A 191 -5.44 -4.21 4.03
CA MET A 191 -4.56 -4.33 5.18
C MET A 191 -4.84 -3.14 6.10
N VAL A 192 -5.28 -3.41 7.33
CA VAL A 192 -5.64 -2.35 8.29
C VAL A 192 -4.80 -2.44 9.57
N ASN A 193 -4.64 -1.31 10.24
CA ASN A 193 -4.01 -1.26 11.57
C ASN A 193 -5.03 -1.54 12.68
N LEU A 194 -4.59 -1.53 13.94
CA LEU A 194 -5.43 -1.76 15.12
C LEU A 194 -6.50 -0.67 15.37
N SER A 195 -6.45 0.44 14.64
CA SER A 195 -7.53 1.45 14.62
C SER A 195 -8.55 1.23 13.50
N GLY A 196 -8.42 0.18 12.71
CA GLY A 196 -9.27 -0.09 11.55
C GLY A 196 -8.99 0.79 10.34
N ASN A 197 -7.89 1.55 10.33
CA ASN A 197 -7.51 2.39 9.19
C ASN A 197 -6.72 1.62 8.15
N LEU A 198 -6.94 1.93 6.88
CA LEU A 198 -6.29 1.29 5.74
C LEU A 198 -4.79 1.63 5.70
N VAL A 199 -3.94 0.63 5.86
CA VAL A 199 -2.48 0.71 5.78
C VAL A 199 -1.98 0.38 4.37
N GLY A 200 -2.69 -0.50 3.67
CA GLY A 200 -2.36 -0.90 2.30
C GLY A 200 -3.43 -1.76 1.65
N ILE A 201 -3.24 -2.05 0.38
CA ILE A 201 -4.06 -2.99 -0.39
C ILE A 201 -3.27 -4.28 -0.58
N ASN A 202 -3.80 -5.40 -0.08
CA ASN A 202 -3.21 -6.72 -0.25
C ASN A 202 -3.07 -7.01 -1.76
N THR A 203 -1.89 -7.45 -2.21
CA THR A 203 -1.68 -7.66 -3.65
C THR A 203 -1.24 -9.08 -3.98
N MET A 204 -0.16 -9.56 -3.40
CA MET A 204 0.40 -10.87 -3.70
C MET A 204 1.08 -11.49 -2.48
N ASN A 205 1.35 -12.78 -2.56
CA ASN A 205 2.32 -13.46 -1.71
C ASN A 205 3.49 -13.96 -2.55
N LEU A 206 4.66 -14.02 -1.95
CA LEU A 206 5.81 -14.71 -2.51
C LEU A 206 5.86 -16.10 -1.89
N SER A 207 5.55 -17.12 -2.68
CA SER A 207 5.53 -18.50 -2.21
C SER A 207 6.04 -19.43 -3.30
N ILE A 208 6.73 -20.48 -2.88
CA ILE A 208 7.23 -21.54 -3.77
C ILE A 208 6.12 -22.55 -4.06
N GLY A 209 5.19 -22.74 -3.14
CA GLY A 209 4.14 -23.77 -3.20
C GLY A 209 2.73 -23.27 -3.53
N GLY A 210 2.54 -21.96 -3.79
CA GLY A 210 1.23 -21.36 -4.11
C GLY A 210 0.34 -21.04 -2.90
N GLY A 211 0.79 -21.34 -1.67
CA GLY A 211 0.16 -20.96 -0.41
C GLY A 211 0.82 -19.71 0.20
N SER A 212 0.50 -19.38 1.45
CA SER A 212 1.16 -18.30 2.19
C SER A 212 2.36 -18.82 2.94
N ASP A 213 3.57 -18.45 2.49
CA ASP A 213 4.85 -18.80 3.15
C ASP A 213 5.29 -17.68 4.13
N GLY A 214 4.36 -16.82 4.60
CA GLY A 214 4.66 -15.73 5.52
C GLY A 214 5.31 -14.50 4.84
N ILE A 215 5.21 -14.38 3.52
CA ILE A 215 5.69 -13.22 2.76
C ILE A 215 4.53 -12.64 1.95
N GLY A 216 3.62 -11.98 2.66
CA GLY A 216 2.53 -11.23 2.05
C GLY A 216 2.95 -9.80 1.72
N LEU A 217 2.48 -9.27 0.60
CA LEU A 217 2.78 -7.93 0.12
C LEU A 217 1.51 -7.09 -0.03
N ALA A 218 1.59 -5.83 0.38
CA ALA A 218 0.53 -4.85 0.21
C ALA A 218 1.06 -3.55 -0.40
N VAL A 219 0.30 -2.96 -1.31
CA VAL A 219 0.59 -1.62 -1.85
C VAL A 219 0.30 -0.58 -0.76
N PRO A 220 1.25 0.29 -0.37
CA PRO A 220 1.09 1.22 0.74
C PRO A 220 -0.06 2.21 0.52
N SER A 221 -0.80 2.53 1.58
CA SER A 221 -1.99 3.39 1.53
C SER A 221 -1.75 4.78 0.93
N ASN A 222 -0.58 5.40 1.20
CA ASN A 222 -0.25 6.71 0.62
C ASN A 222 -0.12 6.62 -0.92
N LEU A 223 0.47 5.54 -1.43
CA LEU A 223 0.58 5.30 -2.87
C LEU A 223 -0.80 5.01 -3.47
N VAL A 224 -1.61 4.18 -2.82
CA VAL A 224 -3.00 3.89 -3.24
C VAL A 224 -3.80 5.17 -3.33
N ARG A 225 -3.75 6.04 -2.30
CA ARG A 225 -4.44 7.34 -2.29
C ARG A 225 -4.01 8.20 -3.47
N LYS A 226 -2.70 8.41 -3.67
CA LYS A 226 -2.16 9.20 -4.77
C LYS A 226 -2.65 8.70 -6.14
N ILE A 227 -2.59 7.40 -6.37
CA ILE A 227 -3.02 6.79 -7.63
C ILE A 227 -4.52 6.93 -7.85
N THR A 228 -5.34 6.66 -6.82
CA THR A 228 -6.81 6.75 -6.94
C THR A 228 -7.29 8.18 -7.13
N GLU A 229 -6.70 9.16 -6.44
CA GLU A 229 -6.98 10.60 -6.65
C GLU A 229 -6.64 11.02 -8.09
N GLN A 230 -5.51 10.59 -8.64
CA GLN A 230 -5.15 10.86 -10.03
C GLN A 230 -6.12 10.19 -11.01
N ILE A 231 -6.53 8.95 -10.76
CA ILE A 231 -7.51 8.26 -11.59
C ILE A 231 -8.87 8.98 -11.55
N ILE A 232 -9.33 9.44 -10.40
CA ILE A 232 -10.57 10.22 -10.27
C ILE A 232 -10.46 11.52 -11.08
N LYS A 233 -9.35 12.23 -10.96
CA LYS A 233 -9.15 13.54 -11.59
C LYS A 233 -8.87 13.47 -13.09
N TYR A 234 -8.08 12.49 -13.53
CA TYR A 234 -7.54 12.44 -14.89
C TYR A 234 -7.96 11.19 -15.69
N GLY A 235 -8.72 10.27 -15.09
CA GLY A 235 -9.08 8.98 -15.67
C GLY A 235 -7.90 7.98 -15.75
N ARG A 236 -6.72 8.34 -15.23
CA ARG A 236 -5.51 7.52 -15.24
C ARG A 236 -4.51 7.97 -14.17
N ALA A 237 -3.60 7.08 -13.79
CA ALA A 237 -2.39 7.47 -13.07
C ALA A 237 -1.49 8.34 -13.97
N VAL A 238 -0.95 9.40 -13.40
CA VAL A 238 -0.04 10.32 -14.07
C VAL A 238 1.31 10.29 -13.35
N ARG A 239 2.37 10.03 -14.12
CA ARG A 239 3.74 10.01 -13.60
C ARG A 239 4.58 11.04 -14.28
N GLY A 240 5.51 11.60 -13.51
CA GLY A 240 6.56 12.44 -14.06
C GLY A 240 7.39 11.68 -15.09
N TYR A 241 7.82 12.39 -16.11
CA TYR A 241 8.61 11.89 -17.21
C TYR A 241 9.62 12.94 -17.66
N VAL A 242 10.86 12.50 -17.90
CA VAL A 242 11.92 13.37 -18.39
C VAL A 242 12.45 12.99 -19.77
N GLY A 243 12.13 11.79 -20.27
CA GLY A 243 12.46 11.39 -21.65
C GLY A 243 13.90 10.98 -21.84
N LEU A 244 14.42 10.08 -21.00
CA LEU A 244 15.76 9.51 -21.19
C LEU A 244 15.76 8.00 -20.89
N SER A 245 16.78 7.30 -21.41
CA SER A 245 17.18 5.96 -20.99
C SER A 245 18.57 6.02 -20.42
N ALA A 246 18.84 5.23 -19.39
CA ALA A 246 20.15 5.26 -18.71
C ALA A 246 20.41 3.91 -18.02
N PHE A 247 21.65 3.67 -17.58
CA PHE A 247 22.03 2.53 -16.75
C PHE A 247 23.09 2.91 -15.70
N ASP A 248 23.26 2.03 -14.73
CA ASP A 248 24.18 2.23 -13.62
C ASP A 248 25.63 2.09 -14.03
N THR A 249 26.50 3.00 -13.58
CA THR A 249 27.94 2.93 -13.68
C THR A 249 28.58 3.22 -12.32
N PRO A 250 29.87 2.90 -12.10
CA PRO A 250 30.56 3.26 -10.86
C PRO A 250 30.56 4.78 -10.58
N ASP A 251 30.49 5.61 -11.62
CA ASP A 251 30.57 7.07 -11.54
C ASP A 251 29.22 7.78 -11.47
N GLY A 252 28.12 7.02 -11.44
CA GLY A 252 26.73 7.54 -11.45
C GLY A 252 25.87 6.86 -12.51
N VAL A 253 24.85 7.55 -13.01
CA VAL A 253 23.88 7.00 -13.96
C VAL A 253 24.16 7.55 -15.37
N LEU A 254 24.65 6.68 -16.27
CA LEU A 254 25.01 7.04 -17.65
C LEU A 254 23.79 7.09 -18.55
N ILE A 255 23.55 8.24 -19.20
CA ILE A 255 22.49 8.43 -20.19
C ILE A 255 22.89 7.77 -21.50
N THR A 256 22.06 6.83 -21.97
CA THR A 256 22.27 6.12 -23.24
C THR A 256 21.43 6.67 -24.39
N ASN A 257 20.26 7.24 -24.05
CA ASN A 257 19.39 7.85 -25.04
C ASN A 257 18.61 9.00 -24.42
N VAL A 258 18.49 10.10 -25.16
CA VAL A 258 17.62 11.23 -24.85
C VAL A 258 16.55 11.30 -25.95
N VAL A 259 15.29 11.33 -25.54
CA VAL A 259 14.15 11.36 -26.49
C VAL A 259 14.05 12.76 -27.11
N ASP A 260 14.12 12.83 -28.44
CA ASP A 260 14.02 14.09 -29.19
C ASP A 260 12.72 14.84 -28.85
N GLY A 261 12.87 16.14 -28.55
CA GLY A 261 11.74 16.98 -28.16
C GLY A 261 11.20 16.70 -26.74
N GLY A 262 11.81 15.76 -26.02
CA GLY A 262 11.44 15.46 -24.62
C GLY A 262 12.01 16.51 -23.63
N PRO A 263 11.57 16.45 -22.33
CA PRO A 263 12.06 17.40 -21.33
C PRO A 263 13.57 17.40 -21.14
N ALA A 264 14.22 16.24 -21.08
CA ALA A 264 15.68 16.14 -20.95
C ALA A 264 16.40 16.74 -22.16
N TYR A 265 15.88 16.50 -23.38
CA TYR A 265 16.41 17.10 -24.60
C TYR A 265 16.32 18.62 -24.57
N SER A 266 15.15 19.15 -24.23
CA SER A 266 14.92 20.61 -24.13
C SER A 266 15.77 21.28 -23.07
N SER A 267 16.18 20.53 -22.06
CA SER A 267 17.07 21.00 -20.99
C SER A 267 18.56 20.80 -21.30
N GLY A 268 18.91 20.36 -22.53
CA GLY A 268 20.26 20.25 -23.01
C GLY A 268 21.04 19.02 -22.54
N LEU A 269 20.38 18.00 -21.97
CA LEU A 269 20.99 16.71 -21.69
C LEU A 269 21.29 15.97 -23.00
N LYS A 270 22.35 15.17 -22.98
CA LYS A 270 22.83 14.43 -24.16
C LYS A 270 23.20 13.00 -23.79
N ASN A 271 23.29 12.16 -24.79
CA ASN A 271 23.88 10.83 -24.64
C ASN A 271 25.32 10.96 -24.11
N ASN A 272 25.72 10.04 -23.27
CA ASN A 272 26.99 9.98 -22.55
C ASN A 272 27.15 10.99 -21.38
N ASP A 273 26.14 11.76 -21.03
CA ASP A 273 26.13 12.47 -19.75
C ASP A 273 25.99 11.46 -18.60
N VAL A 274 26.68 11.68 -17.48
CA VAL A 274 26.57 10.86 -16.27
C VAL A 274 25.86 11.68 -15.19
N ILE A 275 24.62 11.31 -14.84
CA ILE A 275 23.87 11.95 -13.77
C ILE A 275 24.54 11.62 -12.43
N VAL A 276 24.87 12.65 -11.64
CA VAL A 276 25.50 12.51 -10.33
C VAL A 276 24.62 13.01 -9.18
N SER A 277 23.69 13.96 -9.43
CA SER A 277 22.72 14.37 -8.42
C SER A 277 21.42 14.92 -9.02
N ILE A 278 20.31 14.80 -8.26
CA ILE A 278 19.00 15.39 -8.55
C ILE A 278 18.55 16.15 -7.31
N ASN A 279 18.16 17.43 -7.45
CA ASN A 279 17.77 18.31 -6.36
C ASN A 279 18.78 18.29 -5.19
N ASN A 280 20.06 18.33 -5.52
CA ASN A 280 21.21 18.24 -4.60
C ASN A 280 21.29 16.92 -3.79
N ARG A 281 20.55 15.88 -4.18
CA ARG A 281 20.68 14.53 -3.63
C ARG A 281 21.56 13.71 -4.55
N GLU A 282 22.58 13.08 -4.01
CA GLU A 282 23.46 12.18 -4.75
C GLU A 282 22.68 11.00 -5.35
N ILE A 283 23.01 10.65 -6.59
CA ILE A 283 22.38 9.57 -7.36
C ILE A 283 23.41 8.50 -7.65
N ASN A 284 23.16 7.31 -7.11
CA ASN A 284 24.06 6.16 -7.22
C ASN A 284 23.52 5.06 -8.16
N ASN A 285 22.24 5.13 -8.55
CA ASN A 285 21.64 4.15 -9.45
C ASN A 285 20.39 4.71 -10.15
N ILE A 286 20.06 4.07 -11.28
CA ILE A 286 18.91 4.44 -12.13
C ILE A 286 17.58 4.35 -11.41
N ARG A 287 17.44 3.42 -10.46
CA ARG A 287 16.21 3.25 -9.69
C ARG A 287 15.87 4.51 -8.87
N GLN A 288 16.89 5.18 -8.30
CA GLN A 288 16.71 6.46 -7.62
C GLN A 288 16.20 7.54 -8.57
N VAL A 289 16.78 7.63 -9.78
CA VAL A 289 16.32 8.57 -10.83
C VAL A 289 14.85 8.32 -11.16
N VAL A 290 14.50 7.07 -11.43
CA VAL A 290 13.12 6.68 -11.80
C VAL A 290 12.14 7.00 -10.67
N LYS A 291 12.48 6.68 -9.40
CA LYS A 291 11.63 6.98 -8.25
C LYS A 291 11.41 8.48 -8.06
N ILE A 292 12.48 9.26 -8.10
CA ILE A 292 12.39 10.71 -7.96
C ILE A 292 11.50 11.28 -9.06
N VAL A 293 11.81 10.99 -10.32
CA VAL A 293 11.06 11.53 -11.48
C VAL A 293 9.59 11.11 -11.44
N ALA A 294 9.29 9.85 -11.17
CA ALA A 294 7.92 9.34 -11.13
C ALA A 294 7.09 9.88 -9.94
N SER A 295 7.75 10.36 -8.88
CA SER A 295 7.06 10.97 -7.72
C SER A 295 6.67 12.43 -7.93
N LEU A 296 7.26 13.11 -8.93
CA LEU A 296 7.05 14.53 -9.21
C LEU A 296 5.72 14.76 -9.93
N GLU A 297 5.18 15.96 -9.74
CA GLU A 297 4.03 16.40 -10.51
C GLU A 297 4.44 16.87 -11.91
N VAL A 298 3.49 16.81 -12.83
CA VAL A 298 3.68 17.40 -14.18
C VAL A 298 3.85 18.89 -14.04
N GLU A 299 4.77 19.49 -14.82
CA GLU A 299 5.19 20.89 -14.78
C GLU A 299 6.13 21.25 -13.61
N GLU A 300 6.39 20.34 -12.67
CA GLU A 300 7.38 20.55 -11.62
C GLU A 300 8.80 20.62 -12.20
N GLU A 301 9.64 21.50 -11.67
CA GLU A 301 11.02 21.67 -12.09
C GLU A 301 11.97 20.92 -11.17
N ILE A 302 12.93 20.20 -11.78
CA ILE A 302 14.00 19.53 -11.06
C ILE A 302 15.37 20.02 -11.52
N SER A 303 16.28 20.16 -10.57
CA SER A 303 17.68 20.44 -10.86
C SER A 303 18.45 19.14 -11.01
N ILE A 304 19.09 18.94 -12.16
CA ILE A 304 19.97 17.78 -12.41
C ILE A 304 21.41 18.28 -12.56
N THR A 305 22.34 17.64 -11.81
CA THR A 305 23.77 17.81 -12.02
C THR A 305 24.31 16.55 -12.69
N PHE A 306 25.04 16.72 -13.76
CA PHE A 306 25.63 15.64 -14.53
C PHE A 306 27.07 15.97 -14.93
N ARG A 307 27.86 14.94 -15.22
CA ARG A 307 29.23 15.08 -15.72
C ARG A 307 29.22 14.92 -17.24
N ARG A 308 29.83 15.88 -17.96
CA ARG A 308 30.04 15.86 -19.40
C ARG A 308 31.49 16.17 -19.71
N ASN A 309 32.22 15.30 -20.39
CA ASN A 309 33.65 15.46 -20.72
C ASN A 309 34.51 15.75 -19.49
N GLY A 310 34.18 15.20 -18.33
CA GLY A 310 34.91 15.42 -17.04
C GLY A 310 34.40 16.61 -16.23
N GLU A 311 33.66 17.54 -16.79
CA GLU A 311 33.16 18.74 -16.12
C GLU A 311 31.76 18.55 -15.55
N LEU A 312 31.47 19.15 -14.39
CA LEU A 312 30.15 19.18 -13.79
C LEU A 312 29.30 20.28 -14.42
N VAL A 313 28.14 19.87 -14.94
CA VAL A 313 27.16 20.78 -15.53
C VAL A 313 25.84 20.65 -14.76
N LYS A 314 25.17 21.79 -14.52
CA LYS A 314 23.86 21.83 -13.87
C LYS A 314 22.81 22.30 -14.87
N SER A 315 21.65 21.61 -14.89
CA SER A 315 20.51 21.99 -15.71
C SER A 315 19.21 21.84 -14.94
N THR A 316 18.17 22.55 -15.37
CA THR A 316 16.82 22.43 -14.85
C THR A 316 15.93 21.75 -15.88
N ILE A 317 15.20 20.72 -15.47
CA ILE A 317 14.26 20.00 -16.32
C ILE A 317 12.84 20.23 -15.80
N LYS A 318 11.96 20.62 -16.69
CA LYS A 318 10.53 20.70 -16.44
C LYS A 318 9.90 19.34 -16.72
N VAL A 319 9.35 18.70 -15.70
CA VAL A 319 8.82 17.33 -15.78
C VAL A 319 7.54 17.31 -16.63
N ALA A 320 7.47 16.44 -17.60
CA ALA A 320 6.26 16.20 -18.40
C ALA A 320 5.45 15.01 -17.87
N ALA A 321 4.22 14.84 -18.33
CA ALA A 321 3.48 13.61 -18.11
C ALA A 321 4.07 12.46 -18.94
N MET A 322 4.24 11.29 -18.33
CA MET A 322 4.63 10.08 -19.06
C MET A 322 3.66 9.83 -20.23
N PRO A 323 4.17 9.70 -21.47
CA PRO A 323 3.33 9.43 -22.64
C PRO A 323 2.51 8.15 -22.43
N LYS A 324 1.28 8.13 -22.98
CA LYS A 324 0.50 6.88 -23.05
C LYS A 324 1.30 5.89 -23.90
N ALA A 325 1.50 4.68 -23.40
CA ALA A 325 2.09 3.62 -24.22
C ALA A 325 1.23 3.46 -25.48
N HIS A 326 1.80 3.80 -26.64
CA HIS A 326 1.16 3.45 -27.90
C HIS A 326 1.10 1.92 -27.97
N LYS A 327 -0.11 1.37 -28.13
CA LYS A 327 -0.25 -0.04 -28.54
C LYS A 327 0.51 -0.15 -29.89
N THR A 328 1.71 -0.71 -29.83
CA THR A 328 2.38 -1.14 -31.05
C THR A 328 1.50 -2.24 -31.63
N ILE A 329 0.72 -1.89 -32.65
CA ILE A 329 0.02 -2.88 -33.48
C ILE A 329 1.13 -3.68 -34.12
N LYS A 330 1.45 -4.87 -33.57
CA LYS A 330 2.23 -5.85 -34.31
C LYS A 330 1.40 -6.20 -35.55
N ARG A 331 1.87 -5.72 -36.71
CA ARG A 331 1.47 -6.26 -37.99
C ARG A 331 2.09 -7.64 -38.19
#